data_c3a7710b6152d4fc40e20927547f5411
#
_entry.id   c3a7710b6152d4fc40e20927547f5411
#
_cell.length_a   1.000
_cell.length_b   1.000
_cell.length_c   1.000
_cell.angle_alpha   90.00
_cell.angle_beta   90.00
_cell.angle_gamma   90.00
#
_symmetry.space_group_name_H-M   'P 1'
#
loop_
_entity.id
_entity.type
_entity.pdbx_description
1 polymer ?
#
loop_
_entity_poly.entity_id
_entity_poly.type
_entity_poly.pdbx_seq_one_letter_code
_entity_poly.pdbx_strand_id
1 'polypeptide(L)'
;KALTERVQFDSTMSAIDAGDYLELPEGSSAAAYMSDGSTMEEIFVVSCKDKTDASAVKIAMQELLDSQTQEAGRYQPEEAERLNNAVFATYGTCVVLCVTSDTDTANAVIKEYVG
;
A
#
# COMPACT_ATOMS: atom_id res chain seq x y z
N LYS A 1 -6.81 8.85 -3.39
CA LYS A 1 -7.07 10.28 -3.31
C LYS A 1 -7.08 10.82 -1.90
N ALA A 2 -8.01 10.34 -1.08
CA ALA A 2 -8.09 10.79 0.29
C ALA A 2 -6.82 10.48 1.08
N LEU A 3 -6.19 9.33 0.81
CA LEU A 3 -4.93 8.97 1.46
C LEU A 3 -3.81 9.93 1.10
N THR A 4 -3.70 10.34 -0.17
CA THR A 4 -2.66 11.28 -0.60
C THR A 4 -2.91 12.70 -0.08
N GLU A 5 -4.15 13.05 0.17
CA GLU A 5 -4.53 14.41 0.60
C GLU A 5 -4.49 14.59 2.12
N ARG A 6 -4.85 13.54 2.88
CA ARG A 6 -5.04 13.64 4.33
C ARG A 6 -3.92 13.00 5.14
N VAL A 7 -3.30 11.94 4.64
CA VAL A 7 -2.19 11.27 5.34
C VAL A 7 -0.90 12.03 5.08
N GLN A 8 -0.09 12.21 6.12
CA GLN A 8 1.20 12.87 5.98
C GLN A 8 2.28 11.88 5.56
N PHE A 9 3.08 12.28 4.59
CA PHE A 9 4.22 11.51 4.12
C PHE A 9 5.50 12.33 4.30
N ASP A 10 6.61 11.64 4.58
CA ASP A 10 7.90 12.28 4.80
C ASP A 10 8.63 12.55 3.48
N SER A 11 8.10 12.06 2.38
CA SER A 11 8.66 12.22 1.03
C SER A 11 7.60 12.70 0.05
N THR A 12 8.04 13.11 -1.13
CA THR A 12 7.12 13.43 -2.22
C THR A 12 6.57 12.14 -2.83
N MET A 13 5.25 12.04 -2.88
CA MET A 13 4.55 10.89 -3.42
C MET A 13 4.10 11.16 -4.85
N SER A 14 4.33 10.21 -5.73
CA SER A 14 3.93 10.31 -7.15
C SER A 14 3.11 9.12 -7.56
N ALA A 15 2.13 9.33 -8.45
CA ALA A 15 1.32 8.26 -9.00
C ALA A 15 2.19 7.31 -9.82
N ILE A 16 1.98 6.01 -9.63
CA ILE A 16 2.68 4.96 -10.36
C ILE A 16 1.68 3.96 -10.92
N ASP A 17 2.15 3.08 -11.80
CA ASP A 17 1.34 1.97 -12.30
C ASP A 17 1.51 0.78 -11.34
N ALA A 18 0.41 0.43 -10.64
CA ALA A 18 0.43 -0.69 -9.71
C ALA A 18 0.82 -2.02 -10.40
N GLY A 19 0.50 -2.17 -11.68
CA GLY A 19 0.87 -3.35 -12.48
C GLY A 19 2.36 -3.57 -12.63
N ASP A 20 3.18 -2.53 -12.41
CA ASP A 20 4.64 -2.67 -12.43
C ASP A 20 5.18 -3.39 -11.19
N TYR A 21 4.38 -3.47 -10.13
CA TYR A 21 4.79 -4.04 -8.84
C TYR A 21 3.96 -5.26 -8.43
N LEU A 22 2.73 -5.35 -8.91
CA LEU A 22 1.79 -6.40 -8.54
C LEU A 22 1.17 -7.01 -9.79
N GLU A 23 0.96 -8.32 -9.77
CA GLU A 23 0.17 -8.97 -10.80
C GLU A 23 -1.30 -8.71 -10.49
N LEU A 24 -1.97 -7.94 -11.36
CA LEU A 24 -3.36 -7.55 -11.14
C LEU A 24 -4.32 -8.47 -11.88
N PRO A 25 -5.38 -8.97 -11.20
CA PRO A 25 -6.39 -9.79 -11.86
C PRO A 25 -7.13 -9.02 -12.96
N GLU A 26 -7.58 -9.73 -13.97
CA GLU A 26 -8.41 -9.16 -15.01
C GLU A 26 -9.71 -8.62 -14.41
N GLY A 27 -10.11 -7.43 -14.83
CA GLY A 27 -11.32 -6.77 -14.33
C GLY A 27 -11.11 -5.99 -13.04
N SER A 28 -9.89 -5.96 -12.50
CA SER A 28 -9.58 -5.12 -11.33
C SER A 28 -9.25 -3.70 -11.74
N SER A 29 -9.39 -2.77 -10.79
CA SER A 29 -8.90 -1.41 -10.93
C SER A 29 -7.97 -1.09 -9.78
N ALA A 30 -6.95 -0.27 -10.03
CA ALA A 30 -5.94 0.02 -9.03
C ALA A 30 -5.50 1.48 -9.10
N ALA A 31 -5.13 2.00 -7.92
CA ALA A 31 -4.43 3.27 -7.80
C ALA A 31 -3.23 3.05 -6.89
N ALA A 32 -2.10 3.62 -7.25
CA ALA A 32 -0.88 3.47 -6.47
C ALA A 32 -0.05 4.74 -6.50
N TYR A 33 0.62 5.00 -5.38
CA TYR A 33 1.53 6.13 -5.22
C TYR A 33 2.77 5.64 -4.49
N MET A 34 3.92 6.19 -4.83
CA MET A 34 5.18 5.77 -4.25
C MET A 34 6.07 6.97 -4.00
N SER A 35 6.93 6.85 -2.99
CA SER A 35 7.95 7.83 -2.64
C SER A 35 8.89 8.11 -3.81
N ASP A 36 9.48 9.31 -3.79
CA ASP A 36 10.51 9.74 -4.73
C ASP A 36 11.85 9.00 -4.59
N GLY A 37 11.91 8.02 -3.70
CA GLY A 37 13.10 7.21 -3.44
C GLY A 37 13.79 7.53 -2.12
N SER A 38 13.41 8.62 -1.44
CA SER A 38 14.01 8.99 -0.15
C SER A 38 13.48 8.16 1.02
N THR A 39 12.30 7.54 0.85
CA THR A 39 11.70 6.64 1.84
C THR A 39 11.12 5.42 1.14
N MET A 40 10.58 4.49 1.93
CA MET A 40 9.83 3.33 1.41
C MET A 40 8.32 3.54 1.52
N GLU A 41 7.87 4.78 1.64
CA GLU A 41 6.44 5.09 1.71
C GLU A 41 5.74 4.75 0.41
N GLU A 42 4.53 4.20 0.52
CA GLU A 42 3.74 3.80 -0.65
C GLU A 42 2.27 3.63 -0.28
N ILE A 43 1.42 3.70 -1.31
CA ILE A 43 -0.01 3.42 -1.20
C ILE A 43 -0.39 2.54 -2.38
N PHE A 44 -1.07 1.43 -2.11
CA PHE A 44 -1.70 0.58 -3.13
C PHE A 44 -3.15 0.37 -2.74
N VAL A 45 -4.07 0.67 -3.65
CA VAL A 45 -5.49 0.40 -3.49
C VAL A 45 -5.95 -0.38 -4.71
N VAL A 46 -6.39 -1.61 -4.51
CA VAL A 46 -6.85 -2.46 -5.60
C VAL A 46 -8.28 -2.91 -5.34
N SER A 47 -9.18 -2.61 -6.29
CA SER A 47 -10.56 -3.07 -6.26
C SER A 47 -10.72 -4.23 -7.22
N CYS A 48 -11.14 -5.37 -6.71
CA CYS A 48 -11.29 -6.60 -7.49
C CYS A 48 -12.75 -6.90 -7.79
N LYS A 49 -12.99 -7.77 -8.77
CA LYS A 49 -14.36 -8.15 -9.16
C LYS A 49 -14.99 -9.11 -8.17
N ASP A 50 -14.19 -9.89 -7.43
CA ASP A 50 -14.68 -10.86 -6.45
C ASP A 50 -13.65 -11.07 -5.33
N LYS A 51 -14.06 -11.85 -4.32
CA LYS A 51 -13.22 -12.12 -3.14
C LYS A 51 -12.04 -13.03 -3.43
N THR A 52 -12.15 -13.90 -4.43
CA THR A 52 -11.06 -14.78 -4.82
C THR A 52 -9.90 -13.95 -5.37
N ASP A 53 -10.19 -13.00 -6.24
CA ASP A 53 -9.18 -12.10 -6.78
C ASP A 53 -8.61 -11.19 -5.69
N ALA A 54 -9.45 -10.72 -4.77
CA ALA A 54 -8.98 -9.91 -3.64
C ALA A 54 -8.00 -10.70 -2.76
N SER A 55 -8.25 -11.98 -2.52
CA SER A 55 -7.34 -12.84 -1.76
C SER A 55 -5.99 -13.00 -2.47
N ALA A 56 -6.01 -13.17 -3.80
CA ALA A 56 -4.79 -13.27 -4.58
C ALA A 56 -3.96 -11.97 -4.53
N VAL A 57 -4.63 -10.83 -4.61
CA VAL A 57 -3.98 -9.51 -4.51
C VAL A 57 -3.39 -9.31 -3.11
N LYS A 58 -4.11 -9.72 -2.08
CA LYS A 58 -3.62 -9.63 -0.70
C LYS A 58 -2.32 -10.40 -0.53
N ILE A 59 -2.24 -11.61 -1.08
CA ILE A 59 -1.03 -12.44 -1.04
C ILE A 59 0.12 -11.73 -1.78
N ALA A 60 -0.16 -11.21 -2.97
CA ALA A 60 0.84 -10.49 -3.76
C ALA A 60 1.36 -9.25 -3.02
N MET A 61 0.48 -8.49 -2.37
CA MET A 61 0.88 -7.34 -1.56
C MET A 61 1.73 -7.74 -0.36
N GLN A 62 1.40 -8.86 0.29
CA GLN A 62 2.18 -9.36 1.41
C GLN A 62 3.59 -9.77 0.96
N GLU A 63 3.71 -10.42 -0.18
CA GLU A 63 5.00 -10.80 -0.74
C GLU A 63 5.84 -9.57 -1.10
N LEU A 64 5.21 -8.56 -1.69
CA LEU A 64 5.88 -7.30 -1.99
C LEU A 64 6.38 -6.62 -0.70
N LEU A 65 5.53 -6.55 0.30
CA LEU A 65 5.89 -5.95 1.59
C LEU A 65 7.03 -6.70 2.28
N ASP A 66 7.00 -8.03 2.25
CA ASP A 66 8.05 -8.86 2.83
C ASP A 66 9.40 -8.64 2.12
N SER A 67 9.38 -8.57 0.80
CA SER A 67 10.56 -8.31 -0.02
C SER A 67 11.14 -6.93 0.28
N GLN A 68 10.28 -5.92 0.38
CA GLN A 68 10.69 -4.55 0.69
C GLN A 68 11.26 -4.45 2.11
N THR A 69 10.66 -5.16 3.06
CA THR A 69 11.15 -5.18 4.45
C THR A 69 12.54 -5.80 4.54
N GLN A 70 12.80 -6.88 3.80
CA GLN A 70 14.12 -7.50 3.75
C GLN A 70 15.15 -6.54 3.16
N GLU A 71 14.82 -5.89 2.06
CA GLU A 71 15.71 -4.93 1.40
C GLU A 71 16.00 -3.74 2.31
N ALA A 72 14.97 -3.18 2.95
CA ALA A 72 15.13 -2.07 3.87
C ALA A 72 15.98 -2.43 5.07
N GLY A 73 15.87 -3.65 5.57
CA GLY A 73 16.68 -4.13 6.68
C GLY A 73 18.16 -4.12 6.37
N ARG A 74 18.54 -4.25 5.10
CA ARG A 74 19.95 -4.22 4.66
C ARG A 74 20.47 -2.81 4.40
N TYR A 75 19.64 -1.95 3.82
CA TYR A 75 20.07 -0.66 3.29
C TYR A 75 19.49 0.55 4.00
N GLN A 76 18.28 0.41 4.57
CA GLN A 76 17.56 1.49 5.22
C GLN A 76 16.82 0.96 6.45
N PRO A 77 17.53 0.62 7.54
CA PRO A 77 16.89 -0.01 8.72
C PRO A 77 15.73 0.78 9.31
N GLU A 78 15.76 2.10 9.27
CA GLU A 78 14.67 2.95 9.75
C GLU A 78 13.39 2.79 8.90
N GLU A 79 13.55 2.44 7.61
CA GLU A 79 12.42 2.18 6.74
C GLU A 79 11.80 0.81 6.99
N ALA A 80 12.59 -0.16 7.46
CA ALA A 80 12.07 -1.47 7.82
C ALA A 80 11.03 -1.37 8.94
N GLU A 81 11.24 -0.50 9.92
CA GLU A 81 10.27 -0.25 10.97
C GLU A 81 8.99 0.35 10.42
N ARG A 82 9.10 1.33 9.50
CA ARG A 82 7.95 1.93 8.83
C ARG A 82 7.15 0.88 8.06
N LEU A 83 7.83 -0.02 7.35
CA LEU A 83 7.19 -1.12 6.62
C LEU A 83 6.50 -2.11 7.55
N ASN A 84 7.10 -2.40 8.70
CA ASN A 84 6.51 -3.30 9.70
C ASN A 84 5.21 -2.72 10.29
N ASN A 85 5.06 -1.40 10.28
CA ASN A 85 3.87 -0.72 10.79
C ASN A 85 2.89 -0.34 9.69
N ALA A 86 3.04 -0.91 8.49
CA ALA A 86 2.15 -0.62 7.36
C ALA A 86 0.70 -0.92 7.69
N VAL A 87 -0.18 -0.05 7.20
CA VAL A 87 -1.62 -0.28 7.26
C VAL A 87 -1.98 -1.19 6.09
N PHE A 88 -2.43 -2.40 6.40
CA PHE A 88 -2.75 -3.42 5.41
C PHE A 88 -4.12 -4.01 5.73
N ALA A 89 -5.09 -3.75 4.87
CA ALA A 89 -6.48 -4.07 5.16
C ALA A 89 -7.22 -4.58 3.92
N THR A 90 -8.22 -5.44 4.16
CA THR A 90 -9.11 -5.94 3.12
C THR A 90 -10.54 -5.61 3.52
N TYR A 91 -11.27 -4.96 2.63
CA TYR A 91 -12.67 -4.60 2.82
C TYR A 91 -13.48 -5.12 1.63
N GLY A 92 -14.20 -6.23 1.84
CA GLY A 92 -14.93 -6.87 0.75
C GLY A 92 -13.99 -7.32 -0.36
N THR A 93 -14.07 -6.66 -1.52
CA THR A 93 -13.22 -6.95 -2.68
C THR A 93 -12.10 -5.92 -2.88
N CYS A 94 -11.94 -4.99 -1.93
CA CYS A 94 -10.91 -3.95 -1.98
C CYS A 94 -9.75 -4.30 -1.04
N VAL A 95 -8.51 -4.21 -1.55
CA VAL A 95 -7.30 -4.46 -0.76
C VAL A 95 -6.48 -3.18 -0.73
N VAL A 96 -6.07 -2.76 0.47
CA VAL A 96 -5.34 -1.50 0.69
C VAL A 96 -4.05 -1.76 1.44
N LEU A 97 -2.96 -1.19 0.92
CA LEU A 97 -1.68 -1.15 1.61
C LEU A 97 -1.23 0.32 1.67
N CYS A 98 -0.92 0.80 2.87
CA CYS A 98 -0.42 2.16 3.05
C CYS A 98 0.77 2.13 3.99
N VAL A 99 1.94 2.49 3.50
CA VAL A 99 3.17 2.59 4.27
C VAL A 99 3.44 4.05 4.57
N THR A 100 3.29 4.44 5.83
CA THR A 100 3.44 5.81 6.30
C THR A 100 3.76 5.83 7.79
N SER A 101 4.37 6.89 8.27
CA SER A 101 4.52 7.13 9.71
C SER A 101 3.22 7.61 10.34
N ASP A 102 2.30 8.14 9.53
CA ASP A 102 1.00 8.67 9.99
C ASP A 102 -0.08 7.60 9.93
N THR A 103 0.15 6.48 10.65
CA THR A 103 -0.73 5.30 10.60
C THR A 103 -2.12 5.58 11.15
N ASP A 104 -2.25 6.45 12.16
CA ASP A 104 -3.55 6.77 12.75
C ASP A 104 -4.48 7.44 11.73
N THR A 105 -3.97 8.42 10.99
CA THR A 105 -4.75 9.08 9.94
C THR A 105 -5.05 8.12 8.80
N ALA A 106 -4.09 7.30 8.40
CA ALA A 106 -4.29 6.30 7.33
C ALA A 106 -5.41 5.33 7.70
N ASN A 107 -5.40 4.80 8.92
CA ASN A 107 -6.46 3.92 9.42
C ASN A 107 -7.82 4.62 9.42
N ALA A 108 -7.88 5.86 9.88
CA ALA A 108 -9.12 6.63 9.95
C ALA A 108 -9.70 6.89 8.56
N VAL A 109 -8.85 7.27 7.60
CA VAL A 109 -9.28 7.53 6.22
C VAL A 109 -9.79 6.26 5.56
N ILE A 110 -9.07 5.15 5.70
CA ILE A 110 -9.47 3.88 5.11
C ILE A 110 -10.82 3.43 5.68
N LYS A 111 -10.97 3.51 6.98
CA LYS A 111 -12.22 3.13 7.65
C LYS A 111 -13.40 3.98 7.18
N GLU A 112 -13.17 5.28 6.96
CA GLU A 112 -14.21 6.21 6.51
C GLU A 112 -14.69 5.89 5.09
N TYR A 113 -13.79 5.51 4.19
CA TYR A 113 -14.10 5.34 2.77
C TYR A 113 -14.44 3.90 2.35
N VAL A 114 -14.00 2.89 3.09
CA VAL A 114 -14.23 1.48 2.72
C VAL A 114 -14.82 0.64 3.85
N GLY A 115 -14.82 1.14 5.02
CA GLY A 115 -15.38 0.47 6.20
C GLY A 115 -16.61 1.16 6.67
#